data_b8883ac00a6ea1732416d7b2d2036c53
#
_entry.id   b8883ac00a6ea1732416d7b2d2036c53
#
_cell.length_a   1.000
_cell.length_b   1.000
_cell.length_c   1.000
_cell.angle_alpha   90.00
_cell.angle_beta   90.00
_cell.angle_gamma   90.00
#
_symmetry.space_group_name_H-M   'P 1'
#
loop_
_entity.id
_entity.type
_entity.pdbx_description
1 polymer ?
#
loop_
_entity_poly.entity_id
_entity_poly.type
_entity_poly.pdbx_seq_one_letter_code
_entity_poly.pdbx_strand_id
1 'polypeptide(L)'
;MITAGKGGEKGSEAMATLHFDKEQLADRLIRYAKVFTQSKEGVNDTPSTPCQRELARLLTRELKEMGASDVVLDEEKCYVYATIPGNIPASKEKLDARSDKESKRRENTAPIIGLAAHMDTSDAVDASSHPEIHPRKIENYDGGSILLNEKENITLSPAEFPELSDKKGKTLIVTDGTTVLGGDDKAGVAEIMEAAAFLLQHPEIAHGTIRIMFTPDEEVGNGTRNMNRDEFAVDYAYTVDGGGIGELEYENFNA
;
A
#
# COMPACT_ATOMS: atom_id res chain seq x y z
N MET A 1 1.61 -21.17 -7.09
CA MET A 1 2.55 -22.19 -7.58
C MET A 1 2.58 -22.07 -9.10
N ILE A 2 3.55 -21.32 -9.65
CA ILE A 2 3.69 -21.13 -11.10
C ILE A 2 4.62 -22.21 -11.59
N THR A 3 4.14 -23.12 -12.43
CA THR A 3 4.95 -24.16 -13.06
C THR A 3 5.72 -23.56 -14.23
N ALA A 4 7.06 -23.51 -14.09
CA ALA A 4 7.96 -23.12 -15.17
C ALA A 4 8.08 -24.26 -16.19
N GLY A 5 7.88 -23.95 -17.46
CA GLY A 5 8.18 -24.83 -18.59
C GLY A 5 9.66 -25.11 -18.72
N LYS A 6 10.02 -26.36 -19.04
CA LYS A 6 11.39 -26.84 -19.27
C LYS A 6 12.03 -26.14 -20.49
N GLY A 7 13.13 -25.46 -20.28
CA GLY A 7 14.00 -24.94 -21.33
C GLY A 7 15.34 -24.45 -20.78
N GLY A 8 16.41 -25.25 -20.95
CA GLY A 8 17.81 -24.82 -20.95
C GLY A 8 18.49 -24.65 -19.61
N GLU A 9 19.25 -25.68 -19.22
CA GLU A 9 20.28 -25.62 -18.18
C GLU A 9 21.36 -24.57 -18.57
N LYS A 10 21.40 -23.47 -17.82
CA LYS A 10 22.57 -22.69 -17.36
C LYS A 10 22.04 -21.40 -16.68
N GLY A 11 22.23 -21.31 -15.38
CA GLY A 11 21.94 -20.09 -14.60
C GLY A 11 20.90 -20.25 -13.50
N SER A 12 20.97 -21.31 -12.68
CA SER A 12 20.33 -21.31 -11.37
C SER A 12 21.24 -20.56 -10.38
N GLU A 13 21.41 -19.25 -10.56
CA GLU A 13 21.74 -18.42 -9.42
C GLU A 13 20.50 -18.44 -8.51
N ALA A 14 20.71 -18.95 -7.30
CA ALA A 14 19.69 -19.02 -6.29
C ALA A 14 19.05 -17.62 -6.14
N MET A 15 17.78 -17.49 -6.45
CA MET A 15 16.99 -16.35 -5.98
C MET A 15 17.16 -16.34 -4.46
N ALA A 16 17.99 -15.42 -3.96
CA ALA A 16 18.08 -15.19 -2.54
C ALA A 16 16.65 -15.00 -2.04
N THR A 17 16.23 -15.80 -1.09
CA THR A 17 14.90 -15.62 -0.49
C THR A 17 14.94 -14.25 0.18
N LEU A 18 14.24 -13.28 -0.40
CA LEU A 18 14.13 -11.94 0.16
C LEU A 18 13.42 -12.06 1.51
N HIS A 19 14.12 -11.70 2.58
CA HIS A 19 13.56 -11.69 3.92
C HIS A 19 13.13 -10.27 4.26
N PHE A 20 11.83 -10.03 4.22
CA PHE A 20 11.25 -8.82 4.79
C PHE A 20 11.10 -8.97 6.30
N ASP A 21 11.39 -7.90 7.01
CA ASP A 21 11.19 -7.84 8.47
C ASP A 21 9.69 -7.62 8.75
N LYS A 22 9.02 -8.71 9.14
CA LYS A 22 7.59 -8.68 9.45
C LYS A 22 7.27 -7.82 10.66
N GLU A 23 8.18 -7.72 11.62
CA GLU A 23 7.99 -6.88 12.80
C GLU A 23 8.06 -5.40 12.41
N GLN A 24 9.01 -5.03 11.57
CA GLN A 24 9.13 -3.67 11.04
C GLN A 24 7.89 -3.28 10.23
N LEU A 25 7.38 -4.18 9.37
CA LEU A 25 6.14 -3.94 8.63
C LEU A 25 4.94 -3.74 9.56
N ALA A 26 4.79 -4.60 10.57
CA ALA A 26 3.70 -4.49 11.54
C ALA A 26 3.78 -3.20 12.37
N ASP A 27 4.97 -2.80 12.79
CA ASP A 27 5.20 -1.55 13.53
C ASP A 27 4.91 -0.32 12.66
N ARG A 28 5.23 -0.40 11.36
CA ARG A 28 4.90 0.63 10.37
C ARG A 28 3.40 0.78 10.22
N LEU A 29 2.67 -0.33 10.02
CA LEU A 29 1.20 -0.31 9.95
C LEU A 29 0.58 0.27 11.24
N ILE A 30 1.02 -0.17 12.42
CA ILE A 30 0.53 0.35 13.71
C ILE A 30 0.78 1.87 13.82
N ARG A 31 1.93 2.35 13.36
CA ARG A 31 2.27 3.78 13.38
C ARG A 31 1.33 4.58 12.47
N TYR A 32 1.04 4.08 11.27
CA TYR A 32 0.13 4.75 10.34
C TYR A 32 -1.33 4.64 10.79
N ALA A 33 -1.74 3.50 11.32
CA ALA A 33 -3.09 3.31 11.86
C ALA A 33 -3.43 4.29 13.00
N LYS A 34 -2.44 4.73 13.78
CA LYS A 34 -2.64 5.74 14.83
C LYS A 34 -2.97 7.13 14.31
N VAL A 35 -2.69 7.42 13.05
CA VAL A 35 -3.02 8.72 12.45
C VAL A 35 -4.46 8.68 11.98
N PHE A 36 -5.28 9.57 12.52
CA PHE A 36 -6.68 9.71 12.11
C PHE A 36 -6.78 10.33 10.72
N THR A 37 -7.44 9.65 9.79
CA THR A 37 -7.49 10.05 8.37
C THR A 37 -8.87 9.85 7.73
N GLN A 38 -9.93 9.85 8.52
CA GLN A 38 -11.29 9.62 8.02
C GLN A 38 -11.66 10.60 6.93
N SER A 39 -12.08 10.10 5.75
CA SER A 39 -12.69 10.89 4.69
C SER A 39 -14.15 11.23 5.00
N LYS A 40 -14.78 12.04 4.18
CA LYS A 40 -16.17 12.46 4.40
C LYS A 40 -16.94 12.54 3.10
N GLU A 41 -18.01 11.77 3.01
CA GLU A 41 -18.90 11.78 1.86
C GLU A 41 -19.59 13.14 1.68
N GLY A 42 -19.91 13.48 0.42
CA GLY A 42 -20.65 14.71 0.06
C GLY A 42 -19.83 16.00 0.13
N VAL A 43 -18.53 15.94 0.37
CA VAL A 43 -17.60 17.08 0.33
C VAL A 43 -16.97 17.19 -1.06
N ASN A 44 -16.97 18.38 -1.64
CA ASN A 44 -16.39 18.62 -2.97
C ASN A 44 -14.90 18.98 -2.93
N ASP A 45 -14.39 19.33 -1.77
CA ASP A 45 -12.97 19.65 -1.59
C ASP A 45 -12.11 18.38 -1.55
N THR A 46 -10.85 18.48 -1.94
CA THR A 46 -9.84 17.42 -1.81
C THR A 46 -8.66 17.97 -1.01
N PRO A 47 -8.28 17.32 0.09
CA PRO A 47 -8.97 16.18 0.72
C PRO A 47 -10.31 16.59 1.34
N SER A 48 -11.26 15.64 1.40
CA SER A 48 -12.60 15.85 1.98
C SER A 48 -12.55 16.21 3.47
N THR A 49 -11.45 15.85 4.14
CA THR A 49 -11.16 16.21 5.53
C THR A 49 -9.69 16.65 5.68
N PRO A 50 -9.41 17.65 6.53
CA PRO A 50 -8.05 18.15 6.72
C PRO A 50 -7.13 17.18 7.48
N CYS A 51 -7.68 16.19 8.22
CA CYS A 51 -6.91 15.25 9.03
C CYS A 51 -6.02 14.31 8.18
N GLN A 52 -6.39 14.05 6.93
CA GLN A 52 -5.60 13.21 6.02
C GLN A 52 -4.19 13.78 5.77
N ARG A 53 -4.02 15.11 5.86
CA ARG A 53 -2.72 15.77 5.66
C ARG A 53 -1.66 15.36 6.69
N GLU A 54 -2.06 14.90 7.86
CA GLU A 54 -1.12 14.47 8.89
C GLU A 54 -0.35 13.23 8.45
N LEU A 55 -1.07 12.23 7.92
CA LEU A 55 -0.43 11.03 7.35
C LEU A 55 0.40 11.37 6.11
N ALA A 56 -0.10 12.21 5.22
CA ALA A 56 0.63 12.64 4.03
C ALA A 56 1.98 13.28 4.37
N ARG A 57 2.03 14.15 5.39
CA ARG A 57 3.27 14.76 5.88
C ARG A 57 4.21 13.75 6.54
N LEU A 58 3.65 12.78 7.29
CA LEU A 58 4.43 11.70 7.89
C LEU A 58 5.12 10.87 6.80
N LEU A 59 4.37 10.41 5.80
CA LEU A 59 4.89 9.61 4.68
C LEU A 59 5.93 10.38 3.86
N THR A 60 5.67 11.66 3.58
CA THR A 60 6.62 12.53 2.88
C THR A 60 7.96 12.64 3.63
N ARG A 61 7.91 12.78 4.95
CA ARG A 61 9.12 12.84 5.77
C ARG A 61 9.86 11.51 5.74
N GLU A 62 9.17 10.39 5.96
CA GLU A 62 9.79 9.06 5.95
C GLU A 62 10.41 8.72 4.59
N LEU A 63 9.76 9.04 3.47
CA LEU A 63 10.31 8.84 2.13
C LEU A 63 11.61 9.64 1.92
N LYS A 64 11.66 10.89 2.38
CA LYS A 64 12.89 11.71 2.35
C LYS A 64 14.00 11.12 3.21
N GLU A 65 13.66 10.69 4.41
CA GLU A 65 14.61 10.07 5.36
C GLU A 65 15.16 8.74 4.82
N MET A 66 14.37 7.96 4.09
CA MET A 66 14.81 6.74 3.40
C MET A 66 15.72 7.00 2.20
N GLY A 67 15.75 8.23 1.67
CA GLY A 67 16.54 8.58 0.50
C GLY A 67 15.81 8.39 -0.83
N ALA A 68 14.48 8.34 -0.84
CA ALA A 68 13.70 8.37 -2.08
C ALA A 68 13.92 9.69 -2.83
N SER A 69 13.87 9.64 -4.15
CA SER A 69 14.02 10.82 -5.03
C SER A 69 12.66 11.44 -5.34
N ASP A 70 12.68 12.68 -5.81
CA ASP A 70 11.49 13.42 -6.30
C ASP A 70 10.31 13.35 -5.32
N VAL A 71 10.59 13.47 -4.02
CA VAL A 71 9.56 13.41 -2.98
C VAL A 71 8.80 14.72 -2.92
N VAL A 72 7.54 14.69 -3.39
CA VAL A 72 6.65 15.84 -3.48
C VAL A 72 5.41 15.58 -2.62
N LEU A 73 5.04 16.57 -1.81
CA LEU A 73 3.72 16.65 -1.16
C LEU A 73 2.93 17.77 -1.82
N ASP A 74 1.83 17.42 -2.46
CA ASP A 74 0.81 18.38 -2.83
C ASP A 74 0.00 18.74 -1.58
N GLU A 75 0.39 19.84 -0.92
CA GLU A 75 -0.27 20.30 0.32
C GLU A 75 -1.72 20.73 0.08
N GLU A 76 -2.06 21.17 -1.12
CA GLU A 76 -3.42 21.59 -1.44
C GLU A 76 -4.35 20.41 -1.62
N LYS A 77 -3.94 19.43 -2.43
CA LYS A 77 -4.74 18.26 -2.81
C LYS A 77 -4.41 16.97 -2.04
N CYS A 78 -3.41 17.04 -1.14
CA CYS A 78 -3.05 15.94 -0.24
C CYS A 78 -2.53 14.67 -0.93
N TYR A 79 -1.83 14.80 -2.06
CA TYR A 79 -1.15 13.67 -2.70
C TYR A 79 0.32 13.65 -2.29
N VAL A 80 0.85 12.44 -2.11
CA VAL A 80 2.28 12.22 -1.91
C VAL A 80 2.84 11.48 -3.10
N TYR A 81 3.91 11.99 -3.69
CA TYR A 81 4.63 11.37 -4.79
C TYR A 81 6.08 11.13 -4.39
N ALA A 82 6.65 10.02 -4.88
CA ALA A 82 8.07 9.75 -4.71
C ALA A 82 8.59 8.82 -5.82
N THR A 83 9.90 8.78 -5.98
CA THR A 83 10.58 7.92 -6.94
C THR A 83 11.62 7.07 -6.21
N ILE A 84 11.61 5.76 -6.45
CA ILE A 84 12.72 4.86 -6.15
C ILE A 84 13.49 4.71 -7.46
N PRO A 85 14.70 5.30 -7.56
CA PRO A 85 15.48 5.26 -8.79
C PRO A 85 15.85 3.83 -9.17
N GLY A 86 15.52 3.43 -10.40
CA GLY A 86 15.95 2.14 -10.92
C GLY A 86 17.45 2.07 -11.13
N ASN A 87 18.01 0.89 -10.96
CA ASN A 87 19.42 0.60 -11.22
C ASN A 87 19.66 -0.14 -12.55
N ILE A 88 18.58 -0.41 -13.30
CA ILE A 88 18.63 -0.84 -14.70
C ILE A 88 18.05 0.24 -15.62
N PRO A 89 18.53 0.38 -16.87
CA PRO A 89 18.06 1.43 -17.77
C PRO A 89 16.55 1.36 -18.03
N ALA A 90 15.88 2.52 -18.03
CA ALA A 90 14.48 2.62 -18.43
C ALA A 90 14.28 2.31 -19.92
N SER A 91 13.11 1.77 -20.28
CA SER A 91 12.70 1.59 -21.67
C SER A 91 12.52 2.94 -22.35
N LYS A 92 13.18 3.16 -23.51
CA LYS A 92 13.08 4.42 -24.27
C LYS A 92 11.81 4.54 -25.13
N GLU A 93 11.05 3.48 -25.29
CA GLU A 93 9.83 3.49 -26.08
C GLU A 93 8.61 3.41 -25.17
N LYS A 94 7.70 4.38 -25.31
CA LYS A 94 6.34 4.25 -24.76
C LYS A 94 5.71 3.00 -25.37
N LEU A 95 5.21 2.11 -24.54
CA LEU A 95 4.43 0.97 -25.00
C LEU A 95 3.13 1.50 -25.60
N ASP A 96 3.10 1.57 -26.94
CA ASP A 96 1.87 1.80 -27.66
C ASP A 96 1.06 0.49 -27.58
N ALA A 97 0.05 0.46 -26.75
CA ALA A 97 -0.79 -0.72 -26.48
C ALA A 97 -1.54 -1.25 -27.73
N ARG A 98 -1.25 -0.69 -28.92
CA ARG A 98 -1.94 -0.98 -30.19
C ARG A 98 -1.05 -1.50 -31.31
N SER A 99 0.24 -1.78 -31.08
CA SER A 99 1.09 -2.28 -32.16
C SER A 99 1.39 -3.77 -32.01
N ASP A 100 0.78 -4.59 -32.87
CA ASP A 100 1.07 -6.03 -33.10
C ASP A 100 2.44 -6.26 -33.77
N LYS A 101 3.45 -5.44 -33.50
CA LYS A 101 4.80 -5.66 -33.99
C LYS A 101 5.59 -6.42 -32.97
N GLU A 102 5.87 -7.66 -33.33
CA GLU A 102 6.81 -8.62 -32.76
C GLU A 102 7.92 -7.92 -31.94
N SER A 103 7.87 -8.05 -30.63
CA SER A 103 8.78 -7.42 -29.69
C SER A 103 10.19 -7.95 -29.95
N LYS A 104 11.03 -7.19 -30.62
CA LYS A 104 12.46 -7.38 -30.50
C LYS A 104 12.82 -7.29 -29.03
N ARG A 105 13.27 -8.41 -28.48
CA ARG A 105 13.72 -8.60 -27.10
C ARG A 105 14.63 -7.43 -26.72
N ARG A 106 14.13 -6.51 -25.89
CA ARG A 106 14.89 -5.36 -25.42
C ARG A 106 15.87 -5.85 -24.37
N GLU A 107 17.13 -5.82 -24.69
CA GLU A 107 18.19 -6.15 -23.74
C GLU A 107 18.28 -5.02 -22.70
N ASN A 108 18.08 -5.35 -21.42
CA ASN A 108 18.34 -4.51 -20.24
C ASN A 108 17.56 -3.18 -20.10
N THR A 109 16.29 -3.14 -20.46
CA THR A 109 15.44 -2.00 -20.12
C THR A 109 14.21 -2.45 -19.35
N ALA A 110 13.80 -1.68 -18.34
CA ALA A 110 12.60 -1.96 -17.55
C ALA A 110 11.56 -0.86 -17.72
N PRO A 111 10.26 -1.21 -17.66
CA PRO A 111 9.21 -0.21 -17.57
C PRO A 111 9.29 0.59 -16.25
N ILE A 112 8.72 1.78 -16.23
CA ILE A 112 8.48 2.55 -15.01
C ILE A 112 7.18 2.03 -14.41
N ILE A 113 7.26 1.49 -13.20
CA ILE A 113 6.12 0.92 -12.48
C ILE A 113 5.63 1.92 -11.44
N GLY A 114 4.30 2.10 -11.35
CA GLY A 114 3.64 2.82 -10.29
C GLY A 114 3.14 1.89 -9.20
N LEU A 115 3.28 2.30 -7.94
CA LEU A 115 2.62 1.71 -6.79
C LEU A 115 1.77 2.78 -6.13
N ALA A 116 0.51 2.49 -5.91
CA ALA A 116 -0.44 3.41 -5.29
C ALA A 116 -1.20 2.75 -4.15
N ALA A 117 -1.51 3.52 -3.11
CA ALA A 117 -2.35 3.14 -1.99
C ALA A 117 -3.07 4.38 -1.46
N HIS A 118 -4.23 4.21 -0.81
CA HIS A 118 -4.93 5.34 -0.25
C HIS A 118 -4.63 5.55 1.24
N MET A 119 -4.67 6.80 1.67
CA MET A 119 -4.34 7.21 3.04
C MET A 119 -5.56 7.37 3.93
N ASP A 120 -6.72 7.65 3.31
CA ASP A 120 -7.95 7.88 4.04
C ASP A 120 -8.56 6.59 4.56
N THR A 121 -9.49 6.72 5.47
CA THR A 121 -10.29 5.63 6.01
C THR A 121 -11.76 5.98 5.88
N SER A 122 -12.59 4.94 5.75
CA SER A 122 -14.03 5.04 5.66
C SER A 122 -14.64 5.80 6.85
N ASP A 123 -15.73 6.51 6.61
CA ASP A 123 -16.58 7.14 7.62
C ASP A 123 -17.69 6.21 8.15
N ALA A 124 -17.63 4.91 7.84
CA ALA A 124 -18.59 3.89 8.31
C ALA A 124 -18.73 3.87 9.85
N VAL A 125 -17.65 4.21 10.55
CA VAL A 125 -17.66 4.49 12.00
C VAL A 125 -17.15 5.90 12.20
N ASP A 126 -18.06 6.85 12.45
CA ASP A 126 -17.67 8.25 12.69
C ASP A 126 -16.93 8.41 14.01
N ALA A 127 -15.63 8.57 13.92
CA ALA A 127 -14.74 8.81 15.04
C ALA A 127 -14.28 10.28 15.13
N SER A 128 -14.90 11.20 14.43
CA SER A 128 -14.48 12.61 14.37
C SER A 128 -14.52 13.32 15.74
N SER A 129 -15.35 12.85 16.65
CA SER A 129 -15.45 13.37 18.03
C SER A 129 -14.41 12.80 19.00
N HIS A 130 -13.77 11.67 18.66
CA HIS A 130 -12.74 11.00 19.45
C HIS A 130 -11.76 10.27 18.51
N PRO A 131 -10.90 11.02 17.85
CA PRO A 131 -10.07 10.50 16.74
C PRO A 131 -8.85 9.68 17.21
N GLU A 132 -8.82 9.24 18.47
CA GLU A 132 -7.73 8.43 18.98
C GLU A 132 -7.91 6.97 18.57
N ILE A 133 -6.97 6.43 17.82
CA ILE A 133 -6.96 5.04 17.36
C ILE A 133 -5.96 4.26 18.23
N HIS A 134 -6.39 3.11 18.77
CA HIS A 134 -5.63 2.28 19.70
C HIS A 134 -5.25 0.92 19.08
N PRO A 135 -4.39 0.89 18.05
CA PRO A 135 -3.97 -0.36 17.43
C PRO A 135 -3.01 -1.13 18.36
N ARG A 136 -3.17 -2.45 18.39
CA ARG A 136 -2.29 -3.35 19.16
C ARG A 136 -2.07 -4.68 18.44
N LYS A 137 -0.94 -5.32 18.73
CA LYS A 137 -0.63 -6.69 18.28
C LYS A 137 -1.24 -7.71 19.23
N ILE A 138 -1.72 -8.80 18.67
CA ILE A 138 -2.05 -10.05 19.37
C ILE A 138 -1.17 -11.12 18.75
N GLU A 139 -0.13 -11.50 19.46
CA GLU A 139 0.82 -12.49 19.00
C GLU A 139 0.27 -13.90 19.23
N ASN A 140 0.58 -14.80 18.30
CA ASN A 140 0.23 -16.23 18.41
C ASN A 140 -1.25 -16.43 18.77
N TYR A 141 -2.15 -15.80 18.01
CA TYR A 141 -3.59 -15.86 18.25
C TYR A 141 -4.08 -17.28 18.48
N ASP A 142 -4.81 -17.52 19.54
CA ASP A 142 -5.23 -18.85 20.00
C ASP A 142 -6.44 -19.43 19.23
N GLY A 143 -7.15 -18.61 18.47
CA GLY A 143 -8.36 -18.96 17.73
C GLY A 143 -9.66 -18.69 18.51
N GLY A 144 -9.58 -18.09 19.69
CA GLY A 144 -10.73 -17.73 20.54
C GLY A 144 -11.25 -16.32 20.29
N SER A 145 -12.23 -15.91 21.08
CA SER A 145 -12.74 -14.51 21.05
C SER A 145 -11.72 -13.54 21.62
N ILE A 146 -11.62 -12.37 21.03
CA ILE A 146 -10.71 -11.31 21.43
C ILE A 146 -11.53 -10.19 22.07
N LEU A 147 -11.33 -9.91 23.36
CA LEU A 147 -11.89 -8.73 24.00
C LEU A 147 -11.11 -7.49 23.51
N LEU A 148 -11.77 -6.67 22.69
CA LEU A 148 -11.19 -5.44 22.14
C LEU A 148 -11.28 -4.30 23.13
N ASN A 149 -12.45 -4.11 23.76
CA ASN A 149 -12.71 -3.03 24.71
C ASN A 149 -13.59 -3.54 25.86
N GLU A 150 -13.07 -3.51 27.06
CA GLU A 150 -13.79 -3.98 28.25
C GLU A 150 -14.91 -3.01 28.66
N LYS A 151 -14.68 -1.69 28.54
CA LYS A 151 -15.65 -0.67 28.92
C LYS A 151 -16.90 -0.69 28.06
N GLU A 152 -16.69 -0.82 26.75
CA GLU A 152 -17.75 -0.85 25.75
C GLU A 152 -18.23 -2.27 25.46
N ASN A 153 -17.65 -3.28 26.11
CA ASN A 153 -17.94 -4.71 25.92
C ASN A 153 -17.83 -5.15 24.43
N ILE A 154 -16.82 -4.62 23.73
CA ILE A 154 -16.60 -4.95 22.32
C ILE A 154 -15.71 -6.19 22.23
N THR A 155 -16.21 -7.21 21.54
CA THR A 155 -15.51 -8.49 21.36
C THR A 155 -15.51 -8.87 19.88
N LEU A 156 -14.36 -9.29 19.36
CA LEU A 156 -14.21 -9.89 18.05
C LEU A 156 -14.25 -11.42 18.20
N SER A 157 -15.21 -12.08 17.59
CA SER A 157 -15.48 -13.50 17.81
C SER A 157 -15.47 -14.32 16.52
N PRO A 158 -14.86 -15.53 16.50
CA PRO A 158 -14.99 -16.45 15.38
C PRO A 158 -16.42 -16.93 15.09
N ALA A 159 -17.34 -16.77 16.05
CA ALA A 159 -18.77 -17.08 15.83
C ALA A 159 -19.44 -16.05 14.91
N GLU A 160 -18.96 -14.79 14.93
CA GLU A 160 -19.44 -13.70 14.07
C GLU A 160 -18.58 -13.54 12.81
N PHE A 161 -17.27 -13.81 12.95
CA PHE A 161 -16.27 -13.71 11.89
C PHE A 161 -15.52 -15.04 11.75
N PRO A 162 -16.09 -16.03 11.02
CA PRO A 162 -15.54 -17.39 10.94
C PRO A 162 -14.11 -17.47 10.42
N GLU A 163 -13.71 -16.53 9.55
CA GLU A 163 -12.36 -16.41 8.98
C GLU A 163 -11.25 -16.19 10.03
N LEU A 164 -11.60 -15.72 11.22
CA LEU A 164 -10.66 -15.64 12.34
C LEU A 164 -10.10 -17.01 12.74
N SER A 165 -10.89 -18.06 12.57
CA SER A 165 -10.45 -19.43 12.88
C SER A 165 -9.21 -19.85 12.10
N ASP A 166 -9.07 -19.34 10.86
CA ASP A 166 -7.93 -19.64 9.97
C ASP A 166 -6.68 -18.85 10.36
N LYS A 167 -6.81 -17.90 11.28
CA LYS A 167 -5.70 -17.04 11.74
C LYS A 167 -5.02 -17.56 12.99
N LYS A 168 -5.42 -18.73 13.51
CA LYS A 168 -4.77 -19.35 14.68
C LYS A 168 -3.26 -19.48 14.48
N GLY A 169 -2.49 -19.07 15.48
CA GLY A 169 -1.03 -19.05 15.45
C GLY A 169 -0.43 -17.89 14.66
N LYS A 170 -1.25 -16.98 14.14
CA LYS A 170 -0.80 -15.73 13.46
C LYS A 170 -0.73 -14.58 14.45
N THR A 171 0.02 -13.56 14.08
CA THR A 171 -0.05 -12.25 14.74
C THR A 171 -1.16 -11.44 14.08
N LEU A 172 -2.07 -10.91 14.89
CA LEU A 172 -3.15 -10.03 14.44
C LEU A 172 -2.86 -8.60 14.88
N ILE A 173 -3.25 -7.64 14.07
CA ILE A 173 -3.28 -6.22 14.44
C ILE A 173 -4.75 -5.83 14.52
N VAL A 174 -5.15 -5.33 15.67
CA VAL A 174 -6.54 -4.96 15.98
C VAL A 174 -6.59 -3.58 16.60
N THR A 175 -7.73 -2.89 16.51
CA THR A 175 -8.03 -1.71 17.32
C THR A 175 -8.89 -2.10 18.52
N ASP A 176 -9.27 -1.13 19.35
CA ASP A 176 -10.19 -1.34 20.49
C ASP A 176 -11.68 -1.39 20.06
N GLY A 177 -11.97 -1.26 18.78
CA GLY A 177 -13.32 -1.35 18.21
C GLY A 177 -14.14 -0.07 18.31
N THR A 178 -13.61 1.01 18.88
CA THR A 178 -14.28 2.33 18.89
C THR A 178 -14.08 3.11 17.61
N THR A 179 -13.07 2.71 16.82
CA THR A 179 -12.76 3.25 15.49
C THR A 179 -12.51 2.13 14.51
N VAL A 180 -12.50 2.41 13.22
CA VAL A 180 -11.89 1.51 12.23
C VAL A 180 -10.39 1.41 12.50
N LEU A 181 -9.77 0.26 12.20
CA LEU A 181 -8.31 0.09 12.26
C LEU A 181 -7.62 0.91 11.17
N GLY A 182 -8.25 1.02 10.01
CA GLY A 182 -7.68 1.61 8.79
C GLY A 182 -6.65 0.69 8.14
N GLY A 183 -6.81 -0.63 8.28
CA GLY A 183 -6.01 -1.60 7.54
C GLY A 183 -6.21 -1.44 6.04
N ASP A 184 -7.40 -1.17 5.63
CA ASP A 184 -7.81 -0.62 4.36
C ASP A 184 -7.69 0.91 4.42
N ASP A 185 -6.71 1.55 3.70
CA ASP A 185 -5.61 0.86 2.98
C ASP A 185 -4.22 1.25 3.52
N LYS A 186 -4.13 1.54 4.82
CA LYS A 186 -2.83 1.80 5.45
C LYS A 186 -1.92 0.57 5.48
N ALA A 187 -2.48 -0.64 5.23
CA ALA A 187 -1.67 -1.83 5.02
C ALA A 187 -0.89 -1.72 3.70
N GLY A 188 -1.56 -1.40 2.59
CA GLY A 188 -0.91 -1.16 1.31
C GLY A 188 0.08 0.00 1.38
N VAL A 189 -0.26 1.09 2.09
CA VAL A 189 0.70 2.17 2.37
C VAL A 189 1.94 1.62 3.08
N ALA A 190 1.79 0.80 4.13
CA ALA A 190 2.91 0.23 4.88
C ALA A 190 3.74 -0.73 4.03
N GLU A 191 3.11 -1.55 3.19
CA GLU A 191 3.77 -2.48 2.29
C GLU A 191 4.61 -1.75 1.22
N ILE A 192 4.06 -0.70 0.60
CA ILE A 192 4.80 0.14 -0.36
C ILE A 192 6.00 0.81 0.31
N MET A 193 5.81 1.36 1.51
CA MET A 193 6.89 2.02 2.26
C MET A 193 7.99 1.04 2.68
N GLU A 194 7.62 -0.18 3.04
CA GLU A 194 8.59 -1.23 3.38
C GLU A 194 9.36 -1.72 2.15
N ALA A 195 8.66 -1.92 1.03
CA ALA A 195 9.29 -2.28 -0.24
C ALA A 195 10.26 -1.19 -0.71
N ALA A 196 9.88 0.08 -0.56
CA ALA A 196 10.75 1.22 -0.88
C ALA A 196 12.01 1.23 0.00
N ALA A 197 11.84 1.10 1.31
CA ALA A 197 12.96 1.04 2.26
C ALA A 197 13.92 -0.12 1.93
N PHE A 198 13.35 -1.29 1.62
CA PHE A 198 14.11 -2.48 1.27
C PHE A 198 14.94 -2.26 -0.01
N LEU A 199 14.33 -1.79 -1.10
CA LEU A 199 15.04 -1.58 -2.37
C LEU A 199 16.13 -0.51 -2.28
N LEU A 200 15.89 0.56 -1.52
CA LEU A 200 16.88 1.61 -1.29
C LEU A 200 18.10 1.12 -0.47
N GLN A 201 17.89 0.14 0.41
CA GLN A 201 18.95 -0.47 1.21
C GLN A 201 19.69 -1.59 0.47
N HIS A 202 19.12 -2.14 -0.61
CA HIS A 202 19.63 -3.27 -1.37
C HIS A 202 19.92 -2.93 -2.84
N PRO A 203 20.89 -2.06 -3.12
CA PRO A 203 21.21 -1.63 -4.50
C PRO A 203 21.69 -2.76 -5.40
N GLU A 204 22.04 -3.91 -4.85
CA GLU A 204 22.39 -5.13 -5.59
C GLU A 204 21.19 -5.79 -6.26
N ILE A 205 19.96 -5.47 -5.83
CA ILE A 205 18.73 -5.99 -6.46
C ILE A 205 18.43 -5.17 -7.70
N ALA A 206 18.49 -5.83 -8.86
CA ALA A 206 18.21 -5.17 -10.13
C ALA A 206 16.71 -4.87 -10.29
N HIS A 207 16.36 -3.60 -10.45
CA HIS A 207 14.98 -3.15 -10.67
C HIS A 207 14.91 -1.90 -11.57
N GLY A 208 13.76 -1.73 -12.22
CA GLY A 208 13.40 -0.49 -12.92
C GLY A 208 13.03 0.64 -11.97
N THR A 209 12.78 1.81 -12.53
CA THR A 209 12.25 2.93 -11.74
C THR A 209 10.86 2.60 -11.21
N ILE A 210 10.63 2.86 -9.92
CA ILE A 210 9.34 2.72 -9.26
C ILE A 210 8.87 4.09 -8.82
N ARG A 211 7.64 4.46 -9.20
CA ARG A 211 7.00 5.67 -8.71
C ARG A 211 5.94 5.32 -7.69
N ILE A 212 5.90 6.06 -6.60
CA ILE A 212 4.96 5.90 -5.51
C ILE A 212 3.97 7.03 -5.54
N MET A 213 2.70 6.72 -5.31
CA MET A 213 1.64 7.71 -5.10
C MET A 213 0.78 7.28 -3.92
N PHE A 214 0.60 8.17 -2.95
CA PHE A 214 -0.41 8.00 -1.92
C PHE A 214 -1.53 9.01 -2.13
N THR A 215 -2.77 8.52 -2.11
CA THR A 215 -3.97 9.29 -2.46
C THR A 215 -4.84 9.60 -1.25
N PRO A 216 -5.54 10.74 -1.23
CA PRO A 216 -6.66 10.98 -0.34
C PRO A 216 -7.97 10.47 -0.93
N ASP A 217 -9.05 10.43 -0.13
CA ASP A 217 -10.46 10.37 -0.56
C ASP A 217 -10.84 9.19 -1.48
N GLU A 218 -10.13 8.06 -1.39
CA GLU A 218 -10.49 6.86 -2.14
C GLU A 218 -11.86 6.34 -1.71
N GLU A 219 -12.09 6.24 -0.41
CA GLU A 219 -13.30 5.71 0.24
C GLU A 219 -14.59 6.49 -0.11
N VAL A 220 -14.43 7.70 -0.64
CA VAL A 220 -15.53 8.53 -1.15
C VAL A 220 -15.49 8.69 -2.68
N GLY A 221 -14.73 7.82 -3.38
CA GLY A 221 -14.67 7.73 -4.84
C GLY A 221 -13.89 8.88 -5.51
N ASN A 222 -13.05 9.60 -4.80
CA ASN A 222 -12.30 10.75 -5.32
C ASN A 222 -10.78 10.55 -5.37
N GLY A 223 -10.28 9.34 -5.09
CA GLY A 223 -8.85 9.04 -4.91
C GLY A 223 -7.93 9.50 -6.05
N THR A 224 -8.37 9.40 -7.29
CA THR A 224 -7.55 9.82 -8.45
C THR A 224 -8.00 11.12 -9.11
N ARG A 225 -9.05 11.77 -8.58
CA ARG A 225 -9.71 12.93 -9.22
C ARG A 225 -8.77 14.09 -9.52
N ASN A 226 -7.86 14.39 -8.60
CA ASN A 226 -6.96 15.54 -8.68
C ASN A 226 -5.49 15.15 -8.75
N MET A 227 -5.19 13.89 -9.10
CA MET A 227 -3.80 13.43 -9.20
C MET A 227 -3.03 14.19 -10.27
N ASN A 228 -1.78 14.50 -10.00
CA ASN A 228 -0.87 15.07 -10.98
C ASN A 228 -0.25 13.97 -11.83
N ARG A 229 -0.68 13.85 -13.09
CA ARG A 229 -0.22 12.81 -14.03
C ARG A 229 1.25 12.96 -14.41
N ASP A 230 1.81 14.15 -14.34
CA ASP A 230 3.22 14.37 -14.67
C ASP A 230 4.11 13.88 -13.51
N GLU A 231 3.65 14.03 -12.26
CA GLU A 231 4.34 13.49 -11.09
C GLU A 231 4.24 11.95 -11.03
N PHE A 232 3.11 11.38 -11.48
CA PHE A 232 2.90 9.93 -11.50
C PHE A 232 2.93 9.37 -12.93
N ALA A 233 3.89 9.83 -13.75
CA ALA A 233 4.07 9.35 -15.12
C ALA A 233 4.72 7.95 -15.11
N VAL A 234 3.93 6.90 -15.37
CA VAL A 234 4.32 5.49 -15.33
C VAL A 234 3.84 4.75 -16.59
N ASP A 235 4.47 3.62 -16.88
CA ASP A 235 4.02 2.71 -17.97
C ASP A 235 2.86 1.82 -17.47
N TYR A 236 2.93 1.36 -16.21
CA TYR A 236 1.93 0.55 -15.51
C TYR A 236 1.83 0.99 -14.07
N ALA A 237 0.64 0.88 -13.49
CA ALA A 237 0.45 1.11 -12.06
C ALA A 237 -0.31 -0.07 -11.43
N TYR A 238 0.03 -0.34 -10.19
CA TYR A 238 -0.69 -1.26 -9.31
C TYR A 238 -1.21 -0.48 -8.12
N THR A 239 -2.49 -0.65 -7.81
CA THR A 239 -3.04 -0.26 -6.52
C THR A 239 -2.80 -1.42 -5.57
N VAL A 240 -2.14 -1.14 -4.45
CA VAL A 240 -1.86 -2.12 -3.39
C VAL A 240 -2.96 -1.93 -2.36
N ASP A 241 -4.07 -2.59 -2.60
CA ASP A 241 -5.30 -2.45 -1.84
C ASP A 241 -5.96 -3.83 -1.64
N GLY A 242 -6.95 -3.93 -0.79
CA GLY A 242 -7.54 -5.14 -0.27
C GLY A 242 -7.92 -6.20 -1.30
N GLY A 243 -8.36 -7.36 -0.84
CA GLY A 243 -8.64 -8.56 -1.61
C GLY A 243 -8.06 -9.80 -0.94
N GLY A 244 -8.05 -10.92 -1.64
CA GLY A 244 -7.44 -12.15 -1.13
C GLY A 244 -5.91 -12.11 -1.16
N ILE A 245 -5.27 -12.66 -0.13
CA ILE A 245 -3.79 -12.71 -0.08
C ILE A 245 -3.23 -13.44 -1.29
N GLY A 246 -2.40 -12.75 -2.08
CA GLY A 246 -1.74 -13.28 -3.28
C GLY A 246 -2.61 -13.22 -4.53
N GLU A 247 -3.73 -12.54 -4.49
CA GLU A 247 -4.55 -12.22 -5.65
C GLU A 247 -4.00 -11.01 -6.38
N LEU A 248 -4.10 -11.05 -7.70
CA LEU A 248 -3.85 -9.92 -8.59
C LEU A 248 -5.07 -9.78 -9.48
N GLU A 249 -5.82 -8.72 -9.28
CA GLU A 249 -6.97 -8.41 -10.09
C GLU A 249 -6.58 -7.45 -11.21
N TYR A 250 -7.09 -7.70 -12.41
CA TYR A 250 -7.02 -6.75 -13.50
C TYR A 250 -8.32 -6.81 -14.28
N GLU A 251 -8.92 -5.66 -14.47
CA GLU A 251 -10.16 -5.52 -15.21
C GLU A 251 -10.01 -4.41 -16.25
N ASN A 252 -10.67 -4.60 -17.38
CA ASN A 252 -10.80 -3.56 -18.39
C ASN A 252 -12.23 -3.05 -18.35
N PHE A 253 -12.43 -1.85 -17.85
CA PHE A 253 -13.69 -1.16 -17.92
C PHE A 253 -13.75 -0.28 -19.17
N ASN A 254 -14.84 -0.40 -19.92
CA ASN A 254 -15.24 0.60 -20.88
C ASN A 254 -16.41 1.37 -20.25
N ALA A 255 -16.14 2.56 -19.80
CA ALA A 255 -17.18 3.48 -19.34
C ALA A 255 -17.87 4.15 -20.53
#